data_dda5de81c0f0c0b73c27bb70245b614d
#
_entry.id   dda5de81c0f0c0b73c27bb70245b614d
#
_cell.length_a   1.000
_cell.length_b   1.000
_cell.length_c   1.000
_cell.angle_alpha   90.00
_cell.angle_beta   90.00
_cell.angle_gamma   90.00
#
_symmetry.space_group_name_H-M   'P 1'
#
loop_
_entity.id
_entity.type
_entity.pdbx_description
1 polymer ?
#
loop_
_entity_poly.entity_id
_entity_poly.type
_entity_poly.pdbx_seq_one_letter_code
_entity_poly.pdbx_strand_id
1 'polypeptide(L)'
;MRYCFDIDGTLCNTPNNELGKPDYINATPIPFMVEQVNRLYDEVNHIIMQTARGKGSGIDWTELTKKQLNQWRYKYHELFPMFCKPTADIFIDDKGINVEEWKRNCPLRKGIIASAFDVIHPGYIRMFNDAKLYCNHLTVALHEDPTVERSHKLQPVQSVEERTEILRSIKYIDNVVTYKVEEQYLDYLRSGKYNLRFLGTDYKTRPYTGKDIPIDVIWLDRESHEYSSTKLKTSIYESIKIKRAEAENYD
;
A
#
# COMPACT_ATOMS: atom_id res chain seq x y z
N MET A 1 -7.55 -29.08 2.38
CA MET A 1 -8.29 -28.60 1.17
C MET A 1 -7.30 -28.35 0.04
N ARG A 2 -7.77 -28.22 -1.22
CA ARG A 2 -6.93 -27.85 -2.36
C ARG A 2 -7.27 -26.41 -2.76
N TYR A 3 -6.28 -25.52 -2.74
CA TYR A 3 -6.42 -24.12 -3.15
C TYR A 3 -5.65 -23.90 -4.44
N CYS A 4 -6.28 -23.28 -5.42
CA CYS A 4 -5.64 -22.88 -6.67
C CYS A 4 -5.58 -21.37 -6.74
N PHE A 5 -4.37 -20.82 -6.81
CA PHE A 5 -4.12 -19.39 -6.87
C PHE A 5 -3.63 -19.00 -8.26
N ASP A 6 -4.28 -18.04 -8.86
CA ASP A 6 -3.70 -17.31 -10.00
C ASP A 6 -2.52 -16.47 -9.54
N ILE A 7 -1.57 -16.21 -10.43
CA ILE A 7 -0.33 -15.49 -10.07
C ILE A 7 -0.47 -14.00 -10.31
N ASP A 8 -0.76 -13.58 -11.54
CA ASP A 8 -0.71 -12.18 -11.94
C ASP A 8 -1.98 -11.44 -11.51
N GLY A 9 -1.83 -10.42 -10.67
CA GLY A 9 -2.95 -9.69 -10.07
C GLY A 9 -3.48 -10.30 -8.78
N THR A 10 -3.12 -11.55 -8.47
CA THR A 10 -3.52 -12.26 -7.24
C THR A 10 -2.36 -12.38 -6.25
N LEU A 11 -1.24 -12.94 -6.67
CA LEU A 11 -0.06 -13.14 -5.83
C LEU A 11 1.01 -12.08 -6.05
N CYS A 12 1.01 -11.43 -7.21
CA CYS A 12 1.96 -10.37 -7.54
C CYS A 12 1.30 -9.24 -8.32
N ASN A 13 1.90 -8.07 -8.25
CA ASN A 13 1.64 -6.97 -9.15
C ASN A 13 2.52 -7.13 -10.39
N THR A 14 1.89 -7.21 -11.55
CA THR A 14 2.58 -7.29 -12.84
C THR A 14 2.36 -5.96 -13.57
N PRO A 15 3.40 -5.12 -13.72
CA PRO A 15 3.28 -3.86 -14.46
C PRO A 15 3.09 -4.13 -15.95
N ASN A 16 2.67 -3.12 -16.69
CA ASN A 16 2.72 -3.14 -18.14
C ASN A 16 4.06 -2.54 -18.62
N ASN A 17 4.61 -3.10 -19.69
CA ASN A 17 5.75 -2.51 -20.41
C ASN A 17 5.29 -1.31 -21.27
N GLU A 18 6.23 -0.67 -21.95
CA GLU A 18 5.97 0.49 -22.83
C GLU A 18 4.96 0.21 -23.96
N LEU A 19 4.77 -1.04 -24.34
CA LEU A 19 3.80 -1.50 -25.34
C LEU A 19 2.43 -1.87 -24.73
N GLY A 20 2.20 -1.60 -23.44
CA GLY A 20 0.97 -1.95 -22.73
C GLY A 20 0.78 -3.45 -22.48
N LYS A 21 1.84 -4.28 -22.62
CA LYS A 21 1.80 -5.72 -22.35
C LYS A 21 2.34 -6.03 -20.97
N PRO A 22 1.88 -7.13 -20.32
CA PRO A 22 2.38 -7.53 -19.01
C PRO A 22 3.91 -7.72 -19.02
N ASP A 23 4.56 -7.07 -18.06
CA ASP A 23 6.01 -7.19 -17.82
C ASP A 23 6.26 -8.16 -16.66
N TYR A 24 6.35 -9.44 -16.98
CA TYR A 24 6.55 -10.49 -15.98
C TYR A 24 7.93 -10.42 -15.32
N ILE A 25 8.94 -9.81 -15.96
CA ILE A 25 10.29 -9.70 -15.41
C ILE A 25 10.29 -8.77 -14.19
N ASN A 26 9.56 -7.67 -14.28
CA ASN A 26 9.45 -6.65 -13.25
C ASN A 26 8.25 -6.86 -12.31
N ALA A 27 7.63 -8.04 -12.33
CA ALA A 27 6.58 -8.37 -11.39
C ALA A 27 7.12 -8.39 -9.95
N THR A 28 6.31 -7.90 -9.01
CA THR A 28 6.64 -7.81 -7.57
C THR A 28 5.60 -8.53 -6.73
N PRO A 29 5.99 -9.25 -5.66
CA PRO A 29 5.05 -9.99 -4.82
C PRO A 29 4.13 -9.05 -4.06
N ILE A 30 2.96 -9.57 -3.66
CA ILE A 30 2.06 -8.93 -2.69
C ILE A 30 2.34 -9.57 -1.33
N PRO A 31 3.03 -8.88 -0.39
CA PRO A 31 3.51 -9.48 0.87
C PRO A 31 2.39 -10.09 1.72
N PHE A 32 1.21 -9.45 1.74
CA PHE A 32 0.03 -10.00 2.40
C PHE A 32 -0.35 -11.39 1.85
N MET A 33 -0.30 -11.56 0.52
CA MET A 33 -0.62 -12.85 -0.12
C MET A 33 0.44 -13.91 0.18
N VAL A 34 1.72 -13.54 0.24
CA VAL A 34 2.79 -14.46 0.66
C VAL A 34 2.49 -15.05 2.03
N GLU A 35 2.14 -14.19 3.00
CA GLU A 35 1.79 -14.62 4.35
C GLU A 35 0.57 -15.53 4.37
N GLN A 36 -0.51 -15.16 3.69
CA GLN A 36 -1.75 -15.93 3.71
C GLN A 36 -1.62 -17.29 3.01
N VAL A 37 -0.94 -17.35 1.86
CA VAL A 37 -0.71 -18.61 1.14
C VAL A 37 0.18 -19.54 1.98
N ASN A 38 1.25 -19.00 2.59
CA ASN A 38 2.15 -19.79 3.42
C ASN A 38 1.45 -20.29 4.69
N ARG A 39 0.56 -19.49 5.30
CA ARG A 39 -0.29 -19.94 6.40
C ARG A 39 -1.17 -21.13 6.00
N LEU A 40 -1.85 -21.04 4.85
CA LEU A 40 -2.66 -22.14 4.34
C LEU A 40 -1.84 -23.40 4.05
N TYR A 41 -0.62 -23.24 3.53
CA TYR A 41 0.31 -24.35 3.33
C TYR A 41 0.67 -25.01 4.67
N ASP A 42 1.01 -24.22 5.69
CA ASP A 42 1.40 -24.69 7.03
C ASP A 42 0.21 -25.33 7.79
N GLU A 43 -1.03 -24.97 7.44
CA GLU A 43 -2.27 -25.62 7.89
C GLU A 43 -2.57 -26.95 7.14
N VAL A 44 -1.57 -27.52 6.46
CA VAL A 44 -1.65 -28.81 5.75
C VAL A 44 -2.66 -28.80 4.57
N ASN A 45 -2.88 -27.65 3.96
CA ASN A 45 -3.64 -27.56 2.74
C ASN A 45 -2.75 -27.80 1.51
N HIS A 46 -3.33 -28.31 0.42
CA HIS A 46 -2.63 -28.48 -0.85
C HIS A 46 -2.70 -27.22 -1.69
N ILE A 47 -1.57 -26.60 -1.95
CA ILE A 47 -1.46 -25.32 -2.65
C ILE A 47 -1.01 -25.53 -4.09
N ILE A 48 -1.80 -25.01 -5.01
CA ILE A 48 -1.58 -25.05 -6.45
C ILE A 48 -1.40 -23.62 -6.94
N MET A 49 -0.35 -23.38 -7.70
CA MET A 49 -0.13 -22.15 -8.45
C MET A 49 -0.55 -22.36 -9.90
N GLN A 50 -1.29 -21.41 -10.46
CA GLN A 50 -1.73 -21.47 -11.86
C GLN A 50 -1.41 -20.15 -12.55
N THR A 51 -0.98 -20.21 -13.81
CA THR A 51 -0.68 -19.00 -14.58
C THR A 51 -1.01 -19.18 -16.06
N ALA A 52 -1.43 -18.09 -16.68
CA ALA A 52 -1.61 -17.97 -18.13
C ALA A 52 -0.43 -17.25 -18.82
N ARG A 53 0.68 -17.00 -18.10
CA ARG A 53 1.87 -16.32 -18.65
C ARG A 53 2.32 -17.02 -19.92
N GLY A 54 2.51 -16.24 -20.98
CA GLY A 54 2.98 -16.74 -22.28
C GLY A 54 1.89 -17.27 -23.22
N LYS A 55 0.65 -17.47 -22.76
CA LYS A 55 -0.44 -17.98 -23.60
C LYS A 55 -0.64 -17.18 -24.88
N GLY A 56 -0.60 -15.84 -24.80
CA GLY A 56 -0.78 -14.97 -25.96
C GLY A 56 0.49 -14.72 -26.78
N SER A 57 1.68 -14.92 -26.20
CA SER A 57 2.99 -14.67 -26.86
C SER A 57 3.69 -15.92 -27.36
N GLY A 58 3.28 -17.10 -26.89
CA GLY A 58 3.98 -18.37 -27.14
C GLY A 58 5.31 -18.52 -26.38
N ILE A 59 5.67 -17.55 -25.54
CA ILE A 59 6.93 -17.59 -24.77
C ILE A 59 6.70 -18.40 -23.49
N ASP A 60 7.56 -19.38 -23.22
CA ASP A 60 7.52 -20.13 -21.97
C ASP A 60 8.15 -19.34 -20.81
N TRP A 61 7.32 -18.93 -19.86
CA TRP A 61 7.73 -18.21 -18.65
C TRP A 61 7.85 -19.12 -17.41
N THR A 62 7.79 -20.43 -17.58
CA THR A 62 7.75 -21.39 -16.47
C THR A 62 8.95 -21.24 -15.54
N GLU A 63 10.17 -21.16 -16.09
CA GLU A 63 11.38 -21.07 -15.28
C GLU A 63 11.51 -19.71 -14.56
N LEU A 64 11.12 -18.61 -15.22
CA LEU A 64 11.05 -17.30 -14.57
C LEU A 64 10.03 -17.33 -13.42
N THR A 65 8.86 -17.92 -13.66
CA THR A 65 7.79 -18.02 -12.67
C THR A 65 8.23 -18.81 -11.44
N LYS A 66 8.86 -19.98 -11.63
CA LYS A 66 9.44 -20.77 -10.52
C LYS A 66 10.47 -19.96 -9.72
N LYS A 67 11.39 -19.28 -10.43
CA LYS A 67 12.41 -18.44 -9.80
C LYS A 67 11.77 -17.34 -8.97
N GLN A 68 10.76 -16.65 -9.49
CA GLN A 68 10.06 -15.60 -8.79
C GLN A 68 9.32 -16.12 -7.55
N LEU A 69 8.54 -17.18 -7.67
CA LEU A 69 7.83 -17.78 -6.53
C LEU A 69 8.79 -18.18 -5.39
N ASN A 70 9.94 -18.76 -5.75
CA ASN A 70 10.99 -19.12 -4.77
C ASN A 70 11.62 -17.87 -4.12
N GLN A 71 11.96 -16.84 -4.90
CA GLN A 71 12.50 -15.57 -4.40
C GLN A 71 11.51 -14.85 -3.49
N TRP A 72 10.22 -14.91 -3.82
CA TRP A 72 9.13 -14.34 -3.04
C TRP A 72 8.73 -15.20 -1.84
N ARG A 73 9.34 -16.40 -1.69
CA ARG A 73 9.12 -17.33 -0.56
C ARG A 73 7.70 -17.90 -0.49
N TYR A 74 7.02 -18.06 -1.62
CA TYR A 74 5.77 -18.79 -1.66
C TYR A 74 6.00 -20.29 -1.44
N LYS A 75 5.22 -20.90 -0.55
CA LYS A 75 5.15 -22.34 -0.34
C LYS A 75 4.02 -22.92 -1.18
N TYR A 76 4.32 -23.90 -2.03
CA TYR A 76 3.32 -24.53 -2.88
C TYR A 76 3.71 -25.98 -3.22
N HIS A 77 2.75 -26.76 -3.70
CA HIS A 77 2.95 -28.16 -4.08
C HIS A 77 3.09 -28.33 -5.59
N GLU A 78 2.27 -27.60 -6.35
CA GLU A 78 2.19 -27.73 -7.81
C GLU A 78 2.20 -26.37 -8.48
N LEU A 79 2.86 -26.28 -9.64
CA LEU A 79 2.77 -25.13 -10.55
C LEU A 79 2.24 -25.63 -11.89
N PHE A 80 1.07 -25.13 -12.29
CA PHE A 80 0.49 -25.37 -13.59
C PHE A 80 0.94 -24.33 -14.60
N PRO A 81 1.68 -24.74 -15.65
CA PRO A 81 2.20 -23.82 -16.65
C PRO A 81 1.11 -23.30 -17.59
N MET A 82 1.47 -22.36 -18.44
CA MET A 82 0.64 -21.54 -19.33
C MET A 82 -0.41 -22.27 -20.19
N PHE A 83 -0.20 -23.53 -20.52
CA PHE A 83 -1.11 -24.26 -21.42
C PHE A 83 -2.35 -24.84 -20.73
N CYS A 84 -2.43 -24.77 -19.42
CA CYS A 84 -3.51 -25.36 -18.64
C CYS A 84 -4.65 -24.39 -18.32
N LYS A 85 -4.47 -23.07 -18.56
CA LYS A 85 -5.49 -22.04 -18.33
C LYS A 85 -5.84 -21.35 -19.65
N PRO A 86 -7.11 -21.35 -20.10
CA PRO A 86 -7.51 -20.63 -21.30
C PRO A 86 -7.37 -19.10 -21.11
N THR A 87 -7.17 -18.36 -22.21
CA THR A 87 -7.33 -16.92 -22.21
C THR A 87 -8.80 -16.59 -22.36
N ALA A 88 -9.39 -15.83 -21.43
CA ALA A 88 -10.78 -15.39 -21.47
C ALA A 88 -10.93 -14.03 -20.80
N ASP A 89 -11.92 -13.24 -21.23
CA ASP A 89 -12.25 -11.97 -20.58
C ASP A 89 -12.99 -12.19 -19.25
N ILE A 90 -13.74 -13.29 -19.14
CA ILE A 90 -14.50 -13.68 -17.95
C ILE A 90 -14.31 -15.18 -17.69
N PHE A 91 -13.95 -15.52 -16.46
CA PHE A 91 -13.99 -16.89 -15.97
C PHE A 91 -15.20 -17.07 -15.09
N ILE A 92 -16.03 -18.09 -15.37
CA ILE A 92 -17.12 -18.54 -14.51
C ILE A 92 -16.66 -19.85 -13.90
N ASP A 93 -16.45 -19.86 -12.58
CA ASP A 93 -15.95 -21.01 -11.84
C ASP A 93 -16.82 -21.19 -10.58
N ASP A 94 -17.41 -22.38 -10.43
CA ASP A 94 -18.28 -22.72 -9.30
C ASP A 94 -17.52 -22.97 -7.99
N LYS A 95 -16.18 -23.02 -8.05
CA LYS A 95 -15.27 -23.23 -6.91
C LYS A 95 -14.32 -22.07 -6.70
N GLY A 96 -14.33 -21.08 -7.60
CA GLY A 96 -13.49 -19.90 -7.51
C GLY A 96 -14.01 -18.93 -6.45
N ILE A 97 -13.09 -18.33 -5.72
CA ILE A 97 -13.35 -17.17 -4.85
C ILE A 97 -12.72 -15.94 -5.49
N ASN A 98 -13.46 -14.85 -5.56
CA ASN A 98 -12.91 -13.56 -5.96
C ASN A 98 -11.82 -13.15 -4.97
N VAL A 99 -10.65 -12.72 -5.48
CA VAL A 99 -9.48 -12.40 -4.64
C VAL A 99 -9.77 -11.32 -3.59
N GLU A 100 -10.59 -10.32 -3.92
CA GLU A 100 -10.93 -9.26 -2.97
C GLU A 100 -11.90 -9.76 -1.88
N GLU A 101 -12.78 -10.69 -2.20
CA GLU A 101 -13.63 -11.37 -1.22
C GLU A 101 -12.80 -12.27 -0.31
N TRP A 102 -11.86 -13.03 -0.88
CA TRP A 102 -10.96 -13.87 -0.10
C TRP A 102 -10.08 -13.04 0.85
N LYS A 103 -9.49 -11.93 0.38
CA LYS A 103 -8.72 -11.01 1.22
C LYS A 103 -9.53 -10.44 2.39
N ARG A 104 -10.82 -10.12 2.18
CA ARG A 104 -11.71 -9.66 3.26
C ARG A 104 -11.98 -10.73 4.31
N ASN A 105 -12.00 -11.99 3.92
CA ASN A 105 -12.23 -13.14 4.80
C ASN A 105 -10.95 -13.67 5.48
N CYS A 106 -9.76 -13.15 5.10
CA CYS A 106 -8.52 -13.48 5.79
C CYS A 106 -8.48 -12.85 7.19
N PRO A 107 -7.71 -13.43 8.14
CA PRO A 107 -7.45 -12.79 9.41
C PRO A 107 -6.98 -11.36 9.22
N LEU A 108 -7.52 -10.44 10.03
CA LEU A 108 -7.18 -9.02 9.92
C LEU A 108 -5.71 -8.79 10.24
N ARG A 109 -4.96 -8.31 9.26
CA ARG A 109 -3.64 -7.72 9.45
C ARG A 109 -3.78 -6.21 9.41
N LYS A 110 -3.81 -5.59 10.59
CA LYS A 110 -4.08 -4.16 10.76
C LYS A 110 -2.81 -3.35 10.73
N GLY A 111 -2.74 -2.41 9.82
CA GLY A 111 -1.67 -1.42 9.73
C GLY A 111 -2.10 -0.05 10.22
N ILE A 112 -1.17 0.73 10.75
CA ILE A 112 -1.39 2.12 11.14
C ILE A 112 -0.32 3.03 10.52
N ILE A 113 -0.75 4.19 10.01
CA ILE A 113 0.13 5.23 9.49
C ILE A 113 -0.28 6.59 10.06
N ALA A 114 0.69 7.40 10.50
CA ALA A 114 0.42 8.67 11.17
C ALA A 114 1.04 9.86 10.45
N SER A 115 0.28 10.94 10.27
CA SER A 115 0.74 12.25 9.81
C SER A 115 -0.38 13.29 9.96
N ALA A 116 -0.09 14.55 9.65
CA ALA A 116 -1.11 15.60 9.55
C ALA A 116 -1.97 15.49 8.30
N PHE A 117 -1.49 14.85 7.24
CA PHE A 117 -2.21 14.62 5.97
C PHE A 117 -2.91 15.88 5.42
N ASP A 118 -2.25 17.01 5.55
CA ASP A 118 -2.76 18.29 5.08
C ASP A 118 -2.43 18.50 3.60
N VAL A 119 -3.42 18.95 2.83
CA VAL A 119 -3.33 19.13 1.36
C VAL A 119 -2.91 17.82 0.68
N ILE A 120 -3.88 16.91 0.52
CA ILE A 120 -3.66 15.59 -0.12
C ILE A 120 -3.11 15.76 -1.54
N HIS A 121 -2.08 14.99 -1.85
CA HIS A 121 -1.39 14.98 -3.15
C HIS A 121 -1.10 13.54 -3.60
N PRO A 122 -0.73 13.30 -4.87
CA PRO A 122 -0.51 11.94 -5.40
C PRO A 122 0.46 11.07 -4.58
N GLY A 123 1.47 11.68 -3.94
CA GLY A 123 2.39 10.96 -3.07
C GLY A 123 1.73 10.28 -1.87
N TYR A 124 0.68 10.89 -1.28
CA TYR A 124 -0.12 10.23 -0.24
C TYR A 124 -0.93 9.07 -0.79
N ILE A 125 -1.52 9.23 -1.97
CA ILE A 125 -2.31 8.16 -2.59
C ILE A 125 -1.44 6.94 -2.89
N ARG A 126 -0.22 7.15 -3.42
CA ARG A 126 0.76 6.07 -3.65
C ARG A 126 1.14 5.39 -2.35
N MET A 127 1.47 6.16 -1.31
CA MET A 127 1.81 5.66 0.01
C MET A 127 0.71 4.78 0.62
N PHE A 128 -0.57 5.19 0.51
CA PHE A 128 -1.69 4.38 1.00
C PHE A 128 -1.88 3.10 0.17
N ASN A 129 -1.71 3.18 -1.14
CA ASN A 129 -1.72 2.01 -2.02
C ASN A 129 -0.61 1.02 -1.64
N ASP A 130 0.61 1.51 -1.44
CA ASP A 130 1.75 0.67 -1.06
C ASP A 130 1.56 0.05 0.33
N ALA A 131 1.00 0.79 1.28
CA ALA A 131 0.65 0.26 2.59
C ALA A 131 -0.35 -0.92 2.51
N LYS A 132 -1.32 -0.86 1.58
CA LYS A 132 -2.30 -1.94 1.36
C LYS A 132 -1.71 -3.23 0.78
N LEU A 133 -0.46 -3.21 0.28
CA LEU A 133 0.24 -4.43 -0.10
C LEU A 133 0.64 -5.29 1.11
N TYR A 134 0.71 -4.69 2.31
CA TYR A 134 1.16 -5.34 3.53
C TYR A 134 0.04 -5.63 4.54
N CYS A 135 -1.13 -5.02 4.37
CA CYS A 135 -2.26 -5.19 5.29
C CYS A 135 -3.60 -5.21 4.54
N ASN A 136 -4.59 -5.88 5.13
CA ASN A 136 -5.96 -5.84 4.62
C ASN A 136 -6.85 -4.83 5.37
N HIS A 137 -6.33 -4.18 6.42
CA HIS A 137 -7.01 -3.09 7.13
C HIS A 137 -6.02 -1.98 7.47
N LEU A 138 -6.15 -0.83 6.81
CA LEU A 138 -5.29 0.34 7.03
C LEU A 138 -6.03 1.41 7.82
N THR A 139 -5.47 1.75 8.99
CA THR A 139 -5.91 2.90 9.79
C THR A 139 -4.96 4.07 9.59
N VAL A 140 -5.53 5.23 9.32
CA VAL A 140 -4.81 6.51 9.34
C VAL A 140 -5.00 7.15 10.71
N ALA A 141 -3.88 7.44 11.40
CA ALA A 141 -3.87 8.29 12.59
C ALA A 141 -3.57 9.73 12.15
N LEU A 142 -4.59 10.55 12.18
CA LEU A 142 -4.56 11.95 11.77
C LEU A 142 -4.13 12.83 12.94
N HIS A 143 -2.95 13.45 12.83
CA HIS A 143 -2.49 14.47 13.79
C HIS A 143 -3.32 15.74 13.60
N GLU A 144 -4.03 16.18 14.64
CA GLU A 144 -4.90 17.35 14.54
C GLU A 144 -4.10 18.62 14.24
N ASP A 145 -3.12 18.93 15.06
CA ASP A 145 -2.20 20.05 14.84
C ASP A 145 -0.77 19.70 15.32
N PRO A 146 0.17 19.41 14.41
CA PRO A 146 1.54 19.08 14.80
C PRO A 146 2.32 20.28 15.37
N THR A 147 1.85 21.53 15.23
CA THR A 147 2.55 22.72 15.74
C THR A 147 2.52 22.80 17.25
N VAL A 148 1.54 22.18 17.90
CA VAL A 148 1.38 22.17 19.36
C VAL A 148 2.63 21.60 20.05
N GLU A 149 3.23 20.53 19.47
CA GLU A 149 4.42 19.89 20.05
C GLU A 149 5.68 20.13 19.21
N ARG A 150 5.54 20.61 17.97
CA ARG A 150 6.63 20.80 17.00
C ARG A 150 6.50 22.16 16.33
N SER A 151 6.91 23.23 17.03
CA SER A 151 6.79 24.64 16.59
C SER A 151 7.43 24.94 15.22
N HIS A 152 8.36 24.10 14.76
CA HIS A 152 8.98 24.23 13.42
C HIS A 152 8.09 23.68 12.28
N LYS A 153 6.99 23.01 12.58
CA LYS A 153 6.03 22.53 11.56
C LYS A 153 5.11 23.68 11.13
N LEU A 154 4.60 23.55 9.91
CA LEU A 154 3.54 24.44 9.43
C LEU A 154 2.19 23.96 9.98
N GLN A 155 1.39 24.92 10.43
CA GLN A 155 0.00 24.65 10.79
C GLN A 155 -0.76 24.07 9.59
N PRO A 156 -1.65 23.07 9.80
CA PRO A 156 -2.51 22.58 8.73
C PRO A 156 -3.39 23.71 8.17
N VAL A 157 -3.55 23.74 6.85
CA VAL A 157 -4.42 24.69 6.13
C VAL A 157 -5.88 24.24 6.24
N GLN A 158 -6.09 22.92 6.13
CA GLN A 158 -7.42 22.31 6.23
C GLN A 158 -7.76 21.98 7.68
N SER A 159 -9.03 22.12 8.05
CA SER A 159 -9.50 21.71 9.37
C SER A 159 -9.36 20.19 9.58
N VAL A 160 -9.51 19.73 10.82
CA VAL A 160 -9.48 18.29 11.14
C VAL A 160 -10.63 17.57 10.45
N GLU A 161 -11.80 18.20 10.42
CA GLU A 161 -13.02 17.68 9.80
C GLU A 161 -12.82 17.50 8.29
N GLU A 162 -12.35 18.54 7.59
CA GLU A 162 -12.07 18.49 6.15
C GLU A 162 -11.07 17.40 5.79
N ARG A 163 -9.95 17.32 6.53
CA ARG A 163 -8.94 16.27 6.31
C ARG A 163 -9.50 14.88 6.59
N THR A 164 -10.33 14.74 7.62
CA THR A 164 -10.98 13.46 7.95
C THR A 164 -11.95 13.03 6.87
N GLU A 165 -12.75 13.95 6.32
CA GLU A 165 -13.68 13.67 5.22
C GLU A 165 -12.93 13.22 3.97
N ILE A 166 -11.88 13.94 3.57
CA ILE A 166 -11.03 13.58 2.44
C ILE A 166 -10.41 12.19 2.64
N LEU A 167 -9.81 11.93 3.81
CA LEU A 167 -9.19 10.64 4.10
C LEU A 167 -10.18 9.48 4.05
N ARG A 168 -11.38 9.66 4.57
CA ARG A 168 -12.44 8.64 4.53
C ARG A 168 -12.95 8.33 3.12
N SER A 169 -12.80 9.26 2.19
CA SER A 169 -13.17 9.05 0.78
C SER A 169 -12.12 8.27 -0.02
N ILE A 170 -10.92 8.06 0.53
CA ILE A 170 -9.84 7.38 -0.16
C ILE A 170 -10.00 5.86 -0.02
N LYS A 171 -10.17 5.17 -1.14
CA LYS A 171 -10.46 3.72 -1.20
C LYS A 171 -9.45 2.80 -0.50
N TYR A 172 -8.24 3.28 -0.21
CA TYR A 172 -7.19 2.50 0.45
C TYR A 172 -7.26 2.56 1.97
N ILE A 173 -8.08 3.46 2.54
CA ILE A 173 -8.17 3.72 3.97
C ILE A 173 -9.44 3.08 4.51
N ASP A 174 -9.29 2.19 5.50
CA ASP A 174 -10.42 1.50 6.12
C ASP A 174 -10.92 2.22 7.38
N ASN A 175 -10.04 2.97 8.05
CA ASN A 175 -10.39 3.71 9.26
C ASN A 175 -9.54 4.96 9.43
N VAL A 176 -10.11 5.98 10.07
CA VAL A 176 -9.42 7.22 10.45
C VAL A 176 -9.65 7.46 11.94
N VAL A 177 -8.56 7.62 12.69
CA VAL A 177 -8.55 8.05 14.09
C VAL A 177 -7.77 9.36 14.21
N THR A 178 -8.14 10.22 15.15
CA THR A 178 -7.44 11.48 15.37
C THR A 178 -6.62 11.44 16.66
N TYR A 179 -5.59 12.26 16.76
CA TYR A 179 -4.83 12.48 17.97
C TYR A 179 -4.29 13.92 18.03
N LYS A 180 -4.21 14.48 19.23
CA LYS A 180 -3.77 15.86 19.48
C LYS A 180 -2.30 15.93 19.87
N VAL A 181 -1.83 14.96 20.65
CA VAL A 181 -0.47 14.88 21.17
C VAL A 181 0.13 13.51 20.90
N GLU A 182 1.46 13.45 20.75
CA GLU A 182 2.20 12.23 20.43
C GLU A 182 1.89 11.05 21.38
N GLU A 183 1.63 11.33 22.68
CA GLU A 183 1.32 10.28 23.64
C GLU A 183 0.04 9.50 23.27
N GLN A 184 -0.99 10.19 22.75
CA GLN A 184 -2.20 9.52 22.26
C GLN A 184 -1.90 8.59 21.06
N TYR A 185 -0.95 8.97 20.21
CA TYR A 185 -0.50 8.10 19.13
C TYR A 185 0.28 6.88 19.67
N LEU A 186 1.11 7.08 20.68
CA LEU A 186 1.80 5.98 21.36
C LEU A 186 0.80 5.00 21.99
N ASP A 187 -0.31 5.48 22.55
CA ASP A 187 -1.39 4.64 23.08
C ASP A 187 -2.03 3.78 21.99
N TYR A 188 -2.23 4.32 20.78
CA TYR A 188 -2.68 3.48 19.65
C TYR A 188 -1.67 2.37 19.35
N LEU A 189 -0.37 2.66 19.32
CA LEU A 189 0.66 1.66 19.06
C LEU A 189 0.74 0.58 20.16
N ARG A 190 0.62 0.98 21.43
CA ARG A 190 0.66 0.07 22.61
C ARG A 190 -0.61 -0.76 22.76
N SER A 191 -1.69 -0.36 22.11
CA SER A 191 -3.02 -0.99 22.30
C SER A 191 -3.09 -2.45 21.87
N GLY A 192 -2.10 -2.98 21.16
CA GLY A 192 -2.11 -4.32 20.57
C GLY A 192 -3.13 -4.52 19.42
N LYS A 193 -3.81 -3.43 19.01
CA LYS A 193 -4.82 -3.47 17.93
C LYS A 193 -4.21 -3.51 16.54
N TYR A 194 -2.95 -3.13 16.39
CA TYR A 194 -2.24 -3.04 15.12
C TYR A 194 -1.10 -4.05 15.06
N ASN A 195 -0.96 -4.72 13.93
CA ASN A 195 0.09 -5.69 13.68
C ASN A 195 1.37 -5.02 13.17
N LEU A 196 1.21 -3.91 12.46
CA LEU A 196 2.33 -3.19 11.85
C LEU A 196 2.07 -1.70 11.72
N ARG A 197 3.15 -0.94 11.66
CA ARG A 197 3.12 0.50 11.39
C ARG A 197 3.92 0.84 10.15
N PHE A 198 3.52 1.92 9.48
CA PHE A 198 4.20 2.42 8.30
C PHE A 198 4.97 3.69 8.61
N LEU A 199 6.22 3.76 8.13
CA LEU A 199 7.07 4.95 8.19
C LEU A 199 7.73 5.17 6.83
N GLY A 200 8.03 6.43 6.52
CA GLY A 200 8.84 6.74 5.34
C GLY A 200 10.30 6.29 5.50
N THR A 201 10.95 5.96 4.40
CA THR A 201 12.37 5.57 4.38
C THR A 201 13.29 6.64 4.96
N ASP A 202 12.88 7.92 4.93
CA ASP A 202 13.59 9.05 5.53
C ASP A 202 13.72 8.95 7.06
N TYR A 203 12.93 8.10 7.73
CA TYR A 203 13.04 7.84 9.18
C TYR A 203 13.98 6.69 9.54
N LYS A 204 14.56 5.95 8.58
CA LYS A 204 15.50 4.86 8.88
C LYS A 204 16.74 5.32 9.66
N THR A 205 17.20 6.53 9.37
CA THR A 205 18.40 7.14 9.96
C THR A 205 18.10 8.21 11.01
N ARG A 206 16.83 8.43 11.36
CA ARG A 206 16.39 9.48 12.29
C ARG A 206 15.63 8.87 13.47
N PRO A 207 15.61 9.54 14.62
CA PRO A 207 14.68 9.20 15.68
C PRO A 207 13.23 9.35 15.22
N TYR A 208 12.38 8.44 15.66
CA TYR A 208 10.94 8.49 15.41
C TYR A 208 10.16 8.06 16.65
N THR A 209 8.97 8.60 16.80
CA THR A 209 8.08 8.36 17.94
C THR A 209 7.76 6.87 18.07
N GLY A 210 7.92 6.30 19.27
CA GLY A 210 7.59 4.90 19.58
C GLY A 210 8.55 3.89 18.95
N LYS A 211 9.83 4.22 18.84
CA LYS A 211 10.88 3.30 18.34
C LYS A 211 11.03 2.05 19.21
N ASP A 212 10.75 2.18 20.49
CA ASP A 212 10.85 1.16 21.53
C ASP A 212 9.62 0.26 21.66
N ILE A 213 8.52 0.60 20.95
CA ILE A 213 7.30 -0.21 20.97
C ILE A 213 7.48 -1.41 20.05
N PRO A 214 7.20 -2.64 20.54
CA PRO A 214 7.38 -3.87 19.76
C PRO A 214 6.24 -4.06 18.73
N ILE A 215 6.29 -3.29 17.66
CA ILE A 215 5.39 -3.35 16.51
C ILE A 215 6.23 -3.40 15.22
N ASP A 216 5.84 -4.25 14.29
CA ASP A 216 6.55 -4.37 13.01
C ASP A 216 6.51 -3.06 12.23
N VAL A 217 7.68 -2.64 11.74
CA VAL A 217 7.83 -1.40 10.96
C VAL A 217 8.01 -1.73 9.49
N ILE A 218 7.11 -1.24 8.65
CA ILE A 218 7.22 -1.28 7.19
C ILE A 218 7.68 0.10 6.70
N TRP A 219 8.79 0.09 5.97
CA TRP A 219 9.39 1.29 5.41
C TRP A 219 8.84 1.54 4.01
N LEU A 220 8.07 2.64 3.85
CA LEU A 220 7.54 3.06 2.56
C LEU A 220 8.51 4.00 1.87
N ASP A 221 8.76 3.77 0.58
CA ASP A 221 9.67 4.59 -0.20
C ASP A 221 9.14 6.01 -0.38
N ARG A 222 9.91 6.99 0.10
CA ARG A 222 9.64 8.42 -0.07
C ARG A 222 10.47 9.07 -1.16
N GLU A 223 11.47 8.35 -1.69
CA GLU A 223 12.41 8.88 -2.68
C GLU A 223 11.92 8.67 -4.10
N SER A 224 10.96 7.77 -4.31
CA SER A 224 10.37 7.47 -5.62
C SER A 224 9.57 8.63 -6.24
N HIS A 225 9.37 9.74 -5.50
CA HIS A 225 8.64 10.90 -6.00
C HIS A 225 8.98 12.18 -5.24
N GLU A 226 8.80 13.33 -5.91
CA GLU A 226 9.09 14.65 -5.34
C GLU A 226 7.90 15.31 -4.62
N TYR A 227 6.76 14.63 -4.47
CA TYR A 227 5.57 15.20 -3.84
C TYR A 227 5.79 15.51 -2.36
N SER A 228 5.42 16.74 -1.95
CA SER A 228 5.51 17.23 -0.58
C SER A 228 4.44 18.28 -0.33
N SER A 229 3.68 18.15 0.76
CA SER A 229 2.71 19.17 1.18
C SER A 229 3.36 20.53 1.40
N THR A 230 4.57 20.57 1.93
CA THR A 230 5.33 21.83 2.11
C THR A 230 5.66 22.46 0.77
N LYS A 231 6.22 21.71 -0.18
CA LYS A 231 6.51 22.23 -1.53
C LYS A 231 5.24 22.76 -2.21
N LEU A 232 4.13 22.03 -2.08
CA LEU A 232 2.85 22.44 -2.68
C LEU A 232 2.33 23.74 -2.08
N LYS A 233 2.35 23.86 -0.76
CA LYS A 233 1.96 25.10 -0.05
C LYS A 233 2.83 26.29 -0.46
N THR A 234 4.15 26.09 -0.57
CA THR A 234 5.08 27.12 -1.03
C THR A 234 4.78 27.56 -2.45
N SER A 235 4.57 26.63 -3.38
CA SER A 235 4.22 26.96 -4.77
C SER A 235 2.92 27.74 -4.87
N ILE A 236 1.90 27.39 -4.10
CA ILE A 236 0.62 28.13 -4.06
C ILE A 236 0.85 29.55 -3.55
N TYR A 237 1.59 29.70 -2.45
CA TYR A 237 1.89 31.00 -1.87
C TYR A 237 2.65 31.91 -2.86
N GLU A 238 3.69 31.39 -3.50
CA GLU A 238 4.49 32.14 -4.48
C GLU A 238 3.64 32.56 -5.69
N SER A 239 2.79 31.68 -6.20
CA SER A 239 1.88 32.00 -7.31
C SER A 239 0.90 33.13 -6.96
N ILE A 240 0.36 33.13 -5.73
CA ILE A 240 -0.53 34.19 -5.26
C ILE A 240 0.24 35.51 -5.10
N LYS A 241 1.47 35.46 -4.55
CA LYS A 241 2.31 36.65 -4.35
C LYS A 241 2.65 37.31 -5.68
N ILE A 242 3.03 36.53 -6.71
CA ILE A 242 3.32 37.05 -8.05
C ILE A 242 2.08 37.75 -8.63
N LYS A 243 0.92 37.11 -8.60
CA LYS A 243 -0.32 37.69 -9.12
C LYS A 243 -0.72 38.99 -8.44
N ARG A 244 -0.51 39.10 -7.11
CA ARG A 244 -0.80 40.34 -6.37
C ARG A 244 0.15 41.47 -6.79
N ALA A 245 1.44 41.16 -6.92
CA ALA A 245 2.43 42.16 -7.36
C ALA A 245 2.18 42.64 -8.81
N GLU A 246 1.71 41.75 -9.69
CA GLU A 246 1.28 42.10 -11.06
C GLU A 246 0.07 43.04 -11.03
N ALA A 247 -0.93 42.78 -10.18
CA ALA A 247 -2.13 43.61 -10.06
C ALA A 247 -1.80 45.02 -9.52
N GLU A 248 -0.91 45.12 -8.53
CA GLU A 248 -0.46 46.41 -7.97
C GLU A 248 0.34 47.31 -8.95
N ASN A 249 0.88 46.72 -10.04
CA ASN A 249 1.58 47.46 -11.11
C ASN A 249 0.66 47.96 -12.24
N TYR A 250 -0.62 47.60 -12.20
CA TYR A 250 -1.62 48.00 -13.21
C TYR A 250 -2.55 49.14 -12.74
N ASP A 251 -2.48 49.53 -11.45
CA ASP A 251 -3.15 50.70 -10.84
C ASP A 251 -2.17 51.90 -10.72
#